data_0591c136f1bf4fe7d4157cb754cefee6
#
_entry.id   0591c136f1bf4fe7d4157cb754cefee6
#
_cell.length_a   1.000
_cell.length_b   1.000
_cell.length_c   1.000
_cell.angle_alpha   90.00
_cell.angle_beta   90.00
_cell.angle_gamma   90.00
#
_symmetry.space_group_name_H-M   'P 1'
#
loop_
_entity.id
_entity.type
_entity.pdbx_description
1 polymer ?
#
loop_
_entity_poly.entity_id
_entity_poly.type
_entity_poly.pdbx_seq_one_letter_code
_entity_poly.pdbx_strand_id
1 'polypeptide(L)'
;RIMITKGSSDGVAFQYANLTTAQKVLIDKNAAGTVDNCGLERVFYLRGDASHENASGTFTCASTTTVNKFRVRTSSKLGDIVNSGPIYIGKPNAGYSDVDHPGYGAFKNNYKDRTPMVYVGANDGILHGFNACIVGVTPGCTAADAGKELLAYIPSHVYENLSRLTDKDYNAGHRYF
;
A
#
# COMPACT_ATOMS: atom_id res chain seq x y z
N ARG A 1 -9.77 -1.81 3.96
CA ARG A 1 -8.69 -1.95 2.99
C ARG A 1 -8.06 -3.34 3.05
N ILE A 2 -7.79 -3.93 1.89
CA ILE A 2 -6.98 -5.14 1.75
C ILE A 2 -5.55 -4.70 1.43
N MET A 3 -4.59 -5.03 2.30
CA MET A 3 -3.18 -4.75 2.08
C MET A 3 -2.44 -6.05 1.82
N ILE A 4 -1.84 -6.18 0.64
CA ILE A 4 -1.22 -7.39 0.14
C ILE A 4 0.22 -7.18 -0.32
N THR A 5 0.97 -8.25 -0.34
CA THR A 5 2.31 -8.34 -0.93
C THR A 5 2.49 -9.71 -1.58
N LYS A 6 3.58 -9.90 -2.31
CA LYS A 6 3.91 -11.21 -2.84
C LYS A 6 4.47 -12.10 -1.72
N GLY A 7 3.88 -13.30 -1.55
CA GLY A 7 4.45 -14.40 -0.79
C GLY A 7 5.48 -15.20 -1.61
N SER A 8 5.68 -16.46 -1.24
CA SER A 8 6.58 -17.36 -1.98
C SER A 8 6.05 -17.73 -3.37
N SER A 9 4.75 -17.96 -3.52
CA SER A 9 4.08 -18.29 -4.78
C SER A 9 2.94 -17.33 -5.11
N ASP A 10 2.18 -16.90 -4.13
CA ASP A 10 0.92 -16.16 -4.29
C ASP A 10 0.96 -14.81 -3.57
N GLY A 11 -0.08 -13.99 -3.81
CA GLY A 11 -0.33 -12.78 -3.04
C GLY A 11 -0.79 -13.15 -1.62
N VAL A 12 -0.18 -12.56 -0.61
CA VAL A 12 -0.52 -12.78 0.80
C VAL A 12 -0.84 -11.46 1.49
N ALA A 13 -1.59 -11.53 2.59
CA ALA A 13 -1.83 -10.36 3.42
C ALA A 13 -0.48 -9.81 3.93
N PHE A 14 -0.28 -8.49 3.81
CA PHE A 14 0.91 -7.82 4.33
C PHE A 14 0.87 -7.77 5.85
N GLN A 15 1.26 -8.88 6.44
CA GLN A 15 1.43 -9.09 7.88
C GLN A 15 2.80 -9.75 8.09
N TYR A 16 3.50 -9.38 9.14
CA TYR A 16 4.86 -9.86 9.39
C TYR A 16 4.96 -11.40 9.37
N ALA A 17 3.98 -12.09 9.93
CA ALA A 17 3.93 -13.55 9.94
C ALA A 17 3.94 -14.18 8.53
N ASN A 18 3.33 -13.51 7.55
CA ASN A 18 3.17 -14.00 6.18
C ASN A 18 4.33 -13.63 5.25
N LEU A 19 5.27 -12.82 5.72
CA LEU A 19 6.43 -12.42 4.93
C LEU A 19 7.39 -13.59 4.74
N THR A 20 7.99 -13.67 3.56
CA THR A 20 9.08 -14.62 3.29
C THR A 20 10.30 -14.29 4.15
N THR A 21 11.20 -15.25 4.35
CA THR A 21 12.45 -15.03 5.09
C THR A 21 13.24 -13.85 4.49
N ALA A 22 13.35 -13.77 3.17
CA ALA A 22 14.04 -12.67 2.49
C ALA A 22 13.40 -11.29 2.78
N GLN A 23 12.07 -11.21 2.78
CA GLN A 23 11.36 -9.97 3.12
C GLN A 23 11.55 -9.58 4.60
N LYS A 24 11.53 -10.57 5.51
CA LYS A 24 11.81 -10.33 6.94
C LYS A 24 13.21 -9.79 7.15
N VAL A 25 14.23 -10.35 6.51
CA VAL A 25 15.61 -9.85 6.58
C VAL A 25 15.73 -8.40 6.17
N LEU A 26 14.92 -7.94 5.21
CA LEU A 26 14.92 -6.55 4.75
C LEU A 26 14.16 -5.63 5.72
N ILE A 27 12.97 -6.02 6.18
CA ILE A 27 12.14 -5.18 7.05
C ILE A 27 12.64 -5.15 8.50
N ASP A 28 13.45 -6.14 8.93
CA ASP A 28 14.09 -6.21 10.25
C ASP A 28 15.30 -5.27 10.39
N LYS A 29 15.64 -4.53 9.33
CA LYS A 29 16.69 -3.51 9.36
C LYS A 29 16.10 -2.14 9.64
N ASN A 30 16.86 -1.29 10.32
CA ASN A 30 16.56 0.14 10.43
C ASN A 30 16.95 0.89 9.13
N ALA A 31 16.74 2.20 9.10
CA ALA A 31 17.07 3.03 7.94
C ALA A 31 18.57 3.06 7.59
N ALA A 32 19.45 2.81 8.56
CA ALA A 32 20.89 2.70 8.35
C ALA A 32 21.33 1.30 7.86
N GLY A 33 20.39 0.36 7.70
CA GLY A 33 20.67 -1.00 7.27
C GLY A 33 21.10 -1.95 8.38
N THR A 34 21.11 -1.51 9.64
CA THR A 34 21.44 -2.35 10.80
C THR A 34 20.25 -3.20 11.20
N VAL A 35 20.45 -4.48 11.43
CA VAL A 35 19.41 -5.39 11.93
C VAL A 35 19.06 -5.05 13.37
N ASP A 36 17.77 -4.75 13.62
CA ASP A 36 17.21 -4.48 14.94
C ASP A 36 16.01 -5.38 15.29
N ASN A 37 15.58 -6.22 14.33
CA ASN A 37 14.47 -7.15 14.48
C ASN A 37 13.13 -6.49 14.86
N CYS A 38 12.91 -5.22 14.49
CA CYS A 38 11.66 -4.49 14.72
C CYS A 38 10.73 -4.49 13.48
N GLY A 39 10.84 -5.50 12.65
CA GLY A 39 10.06 -5.62 11.41
C GLY A 39 8.56 -5.75 11.65
N LEU A 40 8.14 -6.38 12.74
CA LEU A 40 6.72 -6.48 13.12
C LEU A 40 6.11 -5.08 13.30
N GLU A 41 6.76 -4.23 14.07
CA GLU A 41 6.31 -2.86 14.36
C GLU A 41 6.37 -1.98 13.11
N ARG A 42 7.37 -2.19 12.24
CA ARG A 42 7.43 -1.53 10.93
C ARG A 42 6.26 -1.93 10.03
N VAL A 43 5.89 -3.19 10.02
CA VAL A 43 4.70 -3.66 9.29
C VAL A 43 3.44 -2.97 9.84
N PHE A 44 3.28 -2.85 11.16
CA PHE A 44 2.16 -2.11 11.75
C PHE A 44 2.17 -0.64 11.33
N TYR A 45 3.32 0.03 11.40
CA TYR A 45 3.47 1.40 10.94
C TYR A 45 3.06 1.55 9.47
N LEU A 46 3.58 0.73 8.56
CA LEU A 46 3.24 0.77 7.13
C LEU A 46 1.75 0.49 6.89
N ARG A 47 1.12 -0.31 7.73
CA ARG A 47 -0.33 -0.54 7.72
C ARG A 47 -1.15 0.63 8.26
N GLY A 48 -0.50 1.66 8.76
CA GLY A 48 -1.14 2.89 9.23
C GLY A 48 -1.26 3.01 10.75
N ASP A 49 -0.70 2.09 11.53
CA ASP A 49 -0.63 2.20 12.98
C ASP A 49 0.29 3.35 13.40
N ALA A 50 -0.15 4.17 14.34
CA ALA A 50 0.58 5.32 14.86
C ALA A 50 1.08 5.12 16.31
N SER A 51 0.91 3.94 16.90
CA SER A 51 1.23 3.68 18.31
C SER A 51 2.69 3.93 18.67
N HIS A 52 3.59 3.74 17.71
CA HIS A 52 5.02 3.97 17.88
C HIS A 52 5.52 5.27 17.26
N GLU A 53 4.64 6.12 16.72
CA GLU A 53 5.01 7.42 16.17
C GLU A 53 5.24 8.46 17.31
N ASN A 54 6.40 9.09 17.32
CA ASN A 54 6.70 10.25 18.18
C ASN A 54 7.95 10.97 17.67
N ALA A 55 8.02 12.28 17.90
CA ALA A 55 9.19 13.09 17.56
C ALA A 55 10.44 12.73 18.39
N SER A 56 10.25 12.16 19.59
CA SER A 56 11.34 11.79 20.50
C SER A 56 11.00 10.52 21.30
N GLY A 57 12.00 10.00 22.00
CA GLY A 57 11.85 8.83 22.86
C GLY A 57 12.10 7.51 22.14
N THR A 58 12.00 6.43 22.90
CA THR A 58 12.25 5.06 22.48
C THR A 58 11.04 4.16 22.77
N PHE A 59 11.04 2.98 22.21
CA PHE A 59 10.15 1.88 22.57
C PHE A 59 10.86 0.55 22.40
N THR A 60 10.34 -0.49 23.02
CA THR A 60 10.89 -1.84 22.91
C THR A 60 10.02 -2.66 21.98
N CYS A 61 10.64 -3.24 20.95
CA CYS A 61 10.00 -4.11 19.99
C CYS A 61 9.65 -5.47 20.62
N ALA A 62 8.77 -6.23 20.00
CA ALA A 62 8.45 -7.60 20.40
C ALA A 62 9.70 -8.51 20.44
N SER A 63 10.73 -8.20 19.67
CA SER A 63 12.05 -8.83 19.69
C SER A 63 12.91 -8.48 20.92
N THR A 64 12.42 -7.65 21.84
CA THR A 64 13.12 -7.08 23.01
C THR A 64 14.18 -6.01 22.70
N THR A 65 14.39 -5.66 21.44
CA THR A 65 15.30 -4.57 21.05
C THR A 65 14.63 -3.22 21.30
N THR A 66 15.36 -2.29 21.93
CA THR A 66 14.89 -0.91 22.13
C THR A 66 15.40 -0.02 20.99
N VAL A 67 14.49 0.68 20.35
CA VAL A 67 14.76 1.56 19.20
C VAL A 67 14.09 2.92 19.38
N ASN A 68 14.50 3.90 18.59
CA ASN A 68 13.83 5.20 18.54
C ASN A 68 12.38 5.07 18.06
N LYS A 69 11.50 5.93 18.54
CA LYS A 69 10.16 6.10 18.03
C LYS A 69 10.19 6.38 16.53
N PHE A 70 9.18 5.89 15.83
CA PHE A 70 9.04 6.07 14.40
C PHE A 70 8.60 7.49 14.03
N ARG A 71 8.90 7.89 12.82
CA ARG A 71 8.51 9.19 12.25
C ARG A 71 7.02 9.46 12.40
N VAL A 72 6.70 10.67 12.84
CA VAL A 72 5.31 11.14 12.95
C VAL A 72 4.77 11.50 11.55
N ARG A 73 3.60 10.98 11.21
CA ARG A 73 2.86 11.30 9.98
C ARG A 73 1.67 12.20 10.31
N THR A 74 1.93 13.50 10.46
CA THR A 74 0.96 14.48 10.96
C THR A 74 -0.19 14.75 10.00
N SER A 75 0.10 14.84 8.69
CA SER A 75 -0.87 15.30 7.69
C SER A 75 -1.54 14.15 6.95
N SER A 76 -0.78 13.12 6.60
CA SER A 76 -1.27 11.98 5.82
C SER A 76 -0.43 10.74 6.11
N LYS A 77 -1.06 9.58 6.04
CA LYS A 77 -0.38 8.28 6.03
C LYS A 77 -0.06 7.79 4.61
N LEU A 78 -0.65 8.43 3.61
CA LEU A 78 -0.35 8.21 2.19
C LEU A 78 0.96 8.93 1.85
N GLY A 79 1.83 8.26 1.10
CA GLY A 79 3.02 8.87 0.55
C GLY A 79 2.72 9.93 -0.51
N ASP A 80 3.68 10.80 -0.81
CA ASP A 80 3.54 11.80 -1.84
C ASP A 80 3.34 11.14 -3.22
N ILE A 81 2.41 11.66 -4.00
CA ILE A 81 2.18 11.25 -5.39
C ILE A 81 2.86 12.27 -6.29
N VAL A 82 4.06 11.96 -6.77
CA VAL A 82 4.88 12.91 -7.55
C VAL A 82 5.07 12.45 -8.99
N ASN A 83 5.52 11.21 -9.21
CA ASN A 83 5.90 10.69 -10.52
C ASN A 83 4.90 9.64 -11.06
N SER A 84 3.79 9.42 -10.39
CA SER A 84 2.75 8.46 -10.78
C SER A 84 1.50 9.19 -11.25
N GLY A 85 1.01 8.84 -12.43
CA GLY A 85 -0.29 9.28 -12.93
C GLY A 85 -1.41 8.38 -12.40
N PRO A 86 -2.46 8.91 -11.75
CA PRO A 86 -3.61 8.11 -11.37
C PRO A 86 -4.30 7.49 -12.58
N ILE A 87 -4.64 6.20 -12.50
CA ILE A 87 -5.34 5.46 -13.56
C ILE A 87 -6.73 5.07 -13.08
N TYR A 88 -7.75 5.52 -13.82
CA TYR A 88 -9.13 5.15 -13.57
C TYR A 88 -9.47 3.84 -14.29
N ILE A 89 -10.05 2.89 -13.57
CA ILE A 89 -10.54 1.60 -14.07
C ILE A 89 -12.02 1.46 -13.70
N GLY A 90 -12.90 1.81 -14.62
CA GLY A 90 -14.35 1.63 -14.47
C GLY A 90 -14.88 0.38 -15.19
N LYS A 91 -16.19 0.36 -15.48
CA LYS A 91 -16.80 -0.70 -16.29
C LYS A 91 -16.08 -0.81 -17.64
N PRO A 92 -15.98 -2.03 -18.22
CA PRO A 92 -15.37 -2.20 -19.53
C PRO A 92 -16.11 -1.38 -20.59
N ASN A 93 -15.37 -0.55 -21.31
CA ASN A 93 -15.94 0.36 -22.33
C ASN A 93 -15.03 0.51 -23.57
N ALA A 94 -14.20 -0.48 -23.88
CA ALA A 94 -13.49 -0.52 -25.16
C ALA A 94 -14.49 -0.86 -26.28
N GLY A 95 -14.28 -0.29 -27.46
CA GLY A 95 -15.13 -0.51 -28.64
C GLY A 95 -14.86 -1.82 -29.38
N TYR A 96 -14.35 -2.85 -28.69
CA TYR A 96 -14.05 -4.14 -29.32
C TYR A 96 -15.30 -4.90 -29.69
N SER A 97 -15.26 -5.59 -30.86
CA SER A 97 -16.29 -6.53 -31.30
C SER A 97 -15.90 -7.96 -30.89
N ASP A 98 -16.90 -8.85 -30.74
CA ASP A 98 -16.64 -10.27 -30.51
C ASP A 98 -16.08 -10.98 -31.75
N VAL A 99 -16.15 -10.36 -32.93
CA VAL A 99 -15.55 -10.87 -34.17
C VAL A 99 -14.03 -10.79 -34.09
N ASP A 100 -13.50 -9.63 -33.67
CA ASP A 100 -12.06 -9.39 -33.60
C ASP A 100 -11.47 -9.80 -32.24
N HIS A 101 -12.27 -9.77 -31.20
CA HIS A 101 -11.89 -10.12 -29.82
C HIS A 101 -12.95 -11.06 -29.19
N PRO A 102 -12.91 -12.35 -29.52
CA PRO A 102 -13.90 -13.32 -29.04
C PRO A 102 -14.00 -13.36 -27.52
N GLY A 103 -15.23 -13.23 -27.02
CA GLY A 103 -15.51 -13.21 -25.58
C GLY A 103 -15.53 -11.82 -24.91
N TYR A 104 -15.23 -10.73 -25.66
CA TYR A 104 -15.28 -9.38 -25.09
C TYR A 104 -16.68 -8.97 -24.66
N GLY A 105 -17.72 -9.33 -25.41
CA GLY A 105 -19.11 -9.06 -25.03
C GLY A 105 -19.50 -9.73 -23.72
N ALA A 106 -19.11 -10.99 -23.52
CA ALA A 106 -19.31 -11.69 -22.27
C ALA A 106 -18.53 -11.03 -21.10
N PHE A 107 -17.27 -10.68 -21.30
CA PHE A 107 -16.46 -9.94 -20.34
C PHE A 107 -17.12 -8.61 -19.96
N LYS A 108 -17.53 -7.81 -20.93
CA LYS A 108 -18.23 -6.53 -20.72
C LYS A 108 -19.50 -6.69 -19.89
N ASN A 109 -20.30 -7.70 -20.18
CA ASN A 109 -21.53 -7.99 -19.45
C ASN A 109 -21.26 -8.46 -18.02
N ASN A 110 -20.26 -9.32 -17.80
CA ASN A 110 -19.90 -9.84 -16.49
C ASN A 110 -19.34 -8.76 -15.56
N TYR A 111 -18.69 -7.74 -16.10
CA TYR A 111 -18.02 -6.66 -15.32
C TYR A 111 -18.67 -5.29 -15.46
N LYS A 112 -19.91 -5.22 -16.00
CA LYS A 112 -20.63 -3.94 -16.17
C LYS A 112 -20.89 -3.18 -14.87
N ASP A 113 -21.01 -3.90 -13.75
CA ASP A 113 -21.35 -3.37 -12.44
C ASP A 113 -20.15 -3.41 -11.46
N ARG A 114 -18.91 -3.63 -11.97
CA ARG A 114 -17.74 -3.66 -11.09
C ARG A 114 -17.51 -2.29 -10.43
N THR A 115 -17.02 -2.33 -9.19
CA THR A 115 -16.62 -1.11 -8.47
C THR A 115 -15.58 -0.34 -9.28
N PRO A 116 -15.82 0.94 -9.61
CA PRO A 116 -14.83 1.75 -10.26
C PRO A 116 -13.68 2.06 -9.29
N MET A 117 -12.45 2.03 -9.79
CA MET A 117 -11.24 2.22 -9.00
C MET A 117 -10.34 3.28 -9.63
N VAL A 118 -9.63 4.03 -8.78
CA VAL A 118 -8.45 4.79 -9.17
C VAL A 118 -7.22 4.13 -8.54
N TYR A 119 -6.23 3.80 -9.37
CA TYR A 119 -4.95 3.26 -8.92
C TYR A 119 -3.86 4.29 -9.06
N VAL A 120 -2.96 4.36 -8.08
CA VAL A 120 -1.84 5.29 -8.07
C VAL A 120 -0.70 4.75 -7.22
N GLY A 121 0.53 4.86 -7.69
CA GLY A 121 1.73 4.62 -6.89
C GLY A 121 2.08 5.85 -6.07
N ALA A 122 2.61 5.64 -4.87
CA ALA A 122 3.04 6.72 -3.99
C ALA A 122 4.46 6.50 -3.45
N ASN A 123 5.08 7.56 -2.94
CA ASN A 123 6.44 7.53 -2.40
C ASN A 123 6.54 6.81 -1.02
N ASP A 124 5.54 6.04 -0.66
CA ASP A 124 5.59 5.05 0.42
C ASP A 124 5.87 3.62 -0.09
N GLY A 125 6.10 3.48 -1.40
CA GLY A 125 6.38 2.20 -2.06
C GLY A 125 5.14 1.34 -2.28
N ILE A 126 3.95 1.92 -2.20
CA ILE A 126 2.68 1.20 -2.27
C ILE A 126 1.91 1.61 -3.53
N LEU A 127 1.33 0.64 -4.21
CA LEU A 127 0.28 0.89 -5.20
C LEU A 127 -1.06 0.90 -4.47
N HIS A 128 -1.68 2.07 -4.42
CA HIS A 128 -2.98 2.28 -3.80
C HIS A 128 -4.12 2.14 -4.79
N GLY A 129 -5.23 1.56 -4.36
CA GLY A 129 -6.47 1.48 -5.11
C GLY A 129 -7.63 2.05 -4.30
N PHE A 130 -8.20 3.14 -4.81
CA PHE A 130 -9.30 3.86 -4.17
C PHE A 130 -10.61 3.60 -4.90
N ASN A 131 -11.70 3.48 -4.15
CA ASN A 131 -13.04 3.41 -4.72
C ASN A 131 -13.38 4.77 -5.38
N ALA A 132 -13.55 4.74 -6.70
CA ALA A 132 -13.86 5.91 -7.51
C ALA A 132 -15.37 6.07 -7.76
N CYS A 133 -16.21 5.45 -6.95
CA CYS A 133 -17.65 5.64 -7.08
C CYS A 133 -18.07 7.06 -6.69
N ILE A 134 -19.12 7.56 -7.34
CA ILE A 134 -19.66 8.91 -7.12
C ILE A 134 -21.04 8.78 -6.50
N VAL A 135 -21.23 9.38 -5.34
CA VAL A 135 -22.51 9.39 -4.62
C VAL A 135 -23.59 10.04 -5.50
N GLY A 136 -24.73 9.39 -5.63
CA GLY A 136 -25.84 9.84 -6.47
C GLY A 136 -25.69 9.57 -7.97
N VAL A 137 -24.54 9.06 -8.42
CA VAL A 137 -24.28 8.73 -9.83
C VAL A 137 -23.98 7.24 -10.01
N THR A 138 -23.07 6.69 -9.20
CA THR A 138 -22.73 5.26 -9.24
C THR A 138 -23.76 4.47 -8.42
N PRO A 139 -24.46 3.50 -9.01
CA PRO A 139 -25.45 2.70 -8.27
C PRO A 139 -24.84 2.06 -7.02
N GLY A 140 -25.52 2.20 -5.88
CA GLY A 140 -25.10 1.63 -4.58
C GLY A 140 -23.91 2.35 -3.91
N CYS A 141 -23.40 3.44 -4.47
CA CYS A 141 -22.33 4.22 -3.85
C CYS A 141 -22.85 5.05 -2.67
N THR A 142 -22.22 4.87 -1.51
CA THR A 142 -22.49 5.70 -0.32
C THR A 142 -21.33 6.67 -0.06
N ALA A 143 -21.56 7.68 0.77
CA ALA A 143 -20.50 8.61 1.19
C ALA A 143 -19.36 7.89 1.96
N ALA A 144 -19.66 6.75 2.59
CA ALA A 144 -18.66 5.94 3.28
C ALA A 144 -17.78 5.13 2.31
N ASP A 145 -18.24 4.93 1.07
CA ASP A 145 -17.53 4.14 0.05
C ASP A 145 -16.70 5.03 -0.87
N ALA A 146 -17.17 6.23 -1.19
CA ALA A 146 -16.51 7.16 -2.09
C ALA A 146 -15.13 7.56 -1.57
N GLY A 147 -14.09 7.37 -2.37
CA GLY A 147 -12.70 7.68 -2.02
C GLY A 147 -12.04 6.71 -1.04
N LYS A 148 -12.74 5.66 -0.57
CA LYS A 148 -12.18 4.68 0.36
C LYS A 148 -11.07 3.87 -0.30
N GLU A 149 -9.94 3.75 0.37
CA GLU A 149 -8.88 2.85 -0.05
C GLU A 149 -9.33 1.39 0.13
N LEU A 150 -9.46 0.67 -0.96
CA LEU A 150 -9.87 -0.74 -0.96
C LEU A 150 -8.67 -1.68 -1.10
N LEU A 151 -7.64 -1.28 -1.83
CA LEU A 151 -6.44 -2.06 -2.08
C LEU A 151 -5.18 -1.26 -1.76
N ALA A 152 -4.20 -1.92 -1.16
CA ALA A 152 -2.82 -1.47 -1.10
C ALA A 152 -1.92 -2.65 -1.45
N TYR A 153 -1.10 -2.52 -2.50
CA TYR A 153 -0.18 -3.56 -2.93
C TYR A 153 1.26 -3.11 -2.76
N ILE A 154 2.06 -3.94 -2.08
CA ILE A 154 3.49 -3.71 -1.86
C ILE A 154 4.29 -4.64 -2.77
N PRO A 155 4.93 -4.11 -3.83
CA PRO A 155 5.80 -4.88 -4.70
C PRO A 155 7.03 -5.40 -3.95
N SER A 156 7.52 -6.57 -4.33
CA SER A 156 8.67 -7.18 -3.64
C SER A 156 9.98 -6.40 -3.75
N HIS A 157 10.17 -5.66 -4.84
CA HIS A 157 11.39 -4.89 -5.07
C HIS A 157 11.53 -3.63 -4.19
N VAL A 158 10.45 -3.15 -3.56
CA VAL A 158 10.52 -1.96 -2.70
C VAL A 158 10.94 -2.27 -1.25
N TYR A 159 11.02 -3.53 -0.87
CA TYR A 159 11.31 -3.94 0.51
C TYR A 159 12.62 -3.38 1.08
N GLU A 160 13.64 -3.20 0.25
CA GLU A 160 14.94 -2.64 0.66
C GLU A 160 14.82 -1.23 1.26
N ASN A 161 13.79 -0.50 0.87
CA ASN A 161 13.59 0.88 1.28
C ASN A 161 12.44 1.08 2.29
N LEU A 162 11.57 0.07 2.50
CA LEU A 162 10.39 0.23 3.36
C LEU A 162 10.73 0.64 4.79
N SER A 163 11.81 0.11 5.35
CA SER A 163 12.25 0.45 6.72
C SER A 163 12.65 1.91 6.87
N ARG A 164 13.13 2.53 5.80
CA ARG A 164 13.54 3.95 5.80
C ARG A 164 12.37 4.89 6.02
N LEU A 165 11.16 4.49 5.67
CA LEU A 165 9.93 5.27 5.92
C LEU A 165 9.65 5.50 7.42
N THR A 166 10.19 4.65 8.29
CA THR A 166 10.05 4.78 9.74
C THR A 166 11.06 5.73 10.38
N ASP A 167 12.09 6.14 9.62
CA ASP A 167 13.12 7.04 10.13
C ASP A 167 12.54 8.42 10.42
N LYS A 168 12.80 8.95 11.60
CA LYS A 168 12.35 10.29 12.01
C LYS A 168 12.95 11.39 11.12
N ASP A 169 14.13 11.17 10.56
CA ASP A 169 14.83 12.10 9.69
C ASP A 169 14.45 11.96 8.22
N TYR A 170 13.54 11.02 7.89
CA TYR A 170 12.98 10.90 6.53
C TYR A 170 12.20 12.16 6.15
N ASN A 171 12.60 12.80 5.08
CA ASN A 171 12.01 14.04 4.58
C ASN A 171 11.91 14.04 3.04
N ALA A 172 11.44 15.14 2.47
CA ALA A 172 11.26 15.29 1.02
C ALA A 172 12.53 15.06 0.18
N GLY A 173 13.71 15.16 0.76
CA GLY A 173 14.99 14.85 0.10
C GLY A 173 15.33 13.35 0.05
N HIS A 174 14.64 12.53 0.84
CA HIS A 174 14.87 11.09 0.92
C HIS A 174 13.73 10.31 0.26
N ARG A 175 13.64 10.40 -1.06
CA ARG A 175 12.63 9.67 -1.84
C ARG A 175 13.28 8.42 -2.40
N TYR A 176 12.74 7.26 -2.04
CA TYR A 176 13.30 5.95 -2.40
C TYR A 176 12.42 5.15 -3.36
N PHE A 177 11.29 5.71 -3.81
CA PHE A 177 10.31 5.05 -4.66
C PHE A 177 9.90 5.89 -5.85
#